data_d22e51bb861cfc237936222af74c4630
#
_entry.id   d22e51bb861cfc237936222af74c4630
#
_cell.length_a   1.000
_cell.length_b   1.000
_cell.length_c   1.000
_cell.angle_alpha   90.00
_cell.angle_beta   90.00
_cell.angle_gamma   90.00
#
_symmetry.space_group_name_H-M   'P 1'
#
loop_
_entity.id
_entity.type
_entity.pdbx_description
1 polymer ?
#
loop_
_entity_poly.entity_id
_entity_poly.type
_entity_poly.pdbx_seq_one_letter_code
_entity_poly.pdbx_strand_id
1 'polypeptide(L)'
;MHVHGGGGASYLDADQIAETAEFHRGHGTTTTLASLVTAAPAELLAGVRALAEATRDGIIAGIHLEGPWLSAARCGAHDPTQLRDPEPAEIDDVLAAGGGTIRMVTLAPERTGSSEAIQRFLDAGVVVAVGHTDATYEQTQHALALGATVGTHLYNAMPPLHHREPGPALALLEDPGVVVELIADGVHVHPAVVAAVIRAAGPGRVAAITDAIAAAGCADGAYQLGTVPIDVVSGVARVRGTSTIAGSTATMDRLFRNIVGLGTDFDASLAAAVQMTSSTPARALRLERVGSLRAGHDANLVVLERDLQVTAVMVRGDWR
;
A
#
# COMPACT_ATOMS: atom_id res chain seq x y z
N MET A 1 3.63 3.49 1.32
CA MET A 1 3.98 2.65 0.17
C MET A 1 2.74 2.21 -0.61
N HIS A 2 1.53 2.36 -0.07
CA HIS A 2 0.27 1.94 -0.67
C HIS A 2 -0.80 3.03 -0.46
N VAL A 3 -1.19 3.74 -1.52
CA VAL A 3 -2.15 4.85 -1.49
C VAL A 3 -2.65 5.18 -2.90
N HIS A 4 -3.96 5.36 -3.08
CA HIS A 4 -4.63 5.60 -4.36
C HIS A 4 -5.09 7.04 -4.55
N GLY A 5 -5.34 7.77 -3.45
CA GLY A 5 -5.86 9.13 -3.50
C GLY A 5 -5.96 9.78 -2.12
N GLY A 6 -6.44 11.00 -2.07
CA GLY A 6 -6.68 11.76 -0.83
C GLY A 6 -7.08 13.20 -1.13
N GLY A 7 -7.80 13.84 -0.20
CA GLY A 7 -8.19 15.24 -0.31
C GLY A 7 -9.16 15.56 -1.46
N GLY A 8 -9.89 14.56 -1.95
CA GLY A 8 -10.76 14.68 -3.12
C GLY A 8 -10.10 14.33 -4.44
N ALA A 9 -8.77 14.14 -4.47
CA ALA A 9 -7.96 13.88 -5.65
C ALA A 9 -7.47 12.43 -5.72
N SER A 10 -7.07 11.96 -6.91
CA SER A 10 -6.68 10.58 -7.16
C SER A 10 -5.39 10.49 -7.99
N TYR A 11 -4.53 9.51 -7.69
CA TYR A 11 -3.39 9.16 -8.53
C TYR A 11 -3.77 8.50 -9.87
N LEU A 12 -5.04 8.12 -10.04
CA LEU A 12 -5.58 7.60 -11.29
C LEU A 12 -5.85 8.69 -12.33
N ASP A 13 -5.91 9.97 -11.88
CA ASP A 13 -6.08 11.14 -12.73
C ASP A 13 -4.74 11.88 -12.84
N ALA A 14 -4.20 11.94 -14.05
CA ALA A 14 -2.89 12.54 -14.30
C ALA A 14 -2.79 14.01 -13.84
N ASP A 15 -3.89 14.76 -13.95
CA ASP A 15 -3.94 16.18 -13.57
C ASP A 15 -3.98 16.38 -12.04
N GLN A 16 -4.29 15.33 -11.26
CA GLN A 16 -4.46 15.38 -9.81
C GLN A 16 -3.29 14.79 -9.02
N ILE A 17 -2.28 14.24 -9.67
CA ILE A 17 -1.15 13.54 -9.01
C ILE A 17 -0.43 14.46 -8.01
N ALA A 18 -0.14 15.69 -8.39
CA ALA A 18 0.56 16.64 -7.54
C ALA A 18 -0.29 17.08 -6.34
N GLU A 19 -1.58 17.32 -6.55
CA GLU A 19 -2.55 17.67 -5.49
C GLU A 19 -2.68 16.54 -4.48
N THR A 20 -2.81 15.30 -4.95
CA THR A 20 -2.87 14.10 -4.11
C THR A 20 -1.60 13.97 -3.26
N ALA A 21 -0.43 14.14 -3.85
CA ALA A 21 0.83 14.08 -3.13
C ALA A 21 0.94 15.18 -2.05
N GLU A 22 0.52 16.40 -2.36
CA GLU A 22 0.56 17.53 -1.43
C GLU A 22 -0.42 17.35 -0.26
N PHE A 23 -1.63 16.82 -0.53
CA PHE A 23 -2.56 16.44 0.53
C PHE A 23 -1.89 15.51 1.55
N HIS A 24 -1.26 14.42 1.10
CA HIS A 24 -0.60 13.48 1.99
C HIS A 24 0.64 14.08 2.71
N ARG A 25 1.33 15.05 2.09
CA ARG A 25 2.41 15.82 2.76
C ARG A 25 1.88 16.58 3.96
N GLY A 26 0.73 17.26 3.82
CA GLY A 26 0.06 17.94 4.94
C GLY A 26 -0.27 17.02 6.12
N HIS A 27 -0.37 15.70 5.88
CA HIS A 27 -0.59 14.66 6.88
C HIS A 27 0.69 13.88 7.26
N GLY A 28 1.88 14.44 7.00
CA GLY A 28 3.16 13.90 7.43
C GLY A 28 3.79 12.87 6.49
N THR A 29 3.22 12.60 5.32
CA THR A 29 3.82 11.67 4.36
C THR A 29 4.84 12.39 3.49
N THR A 30 6.12 12.24 3.77
CA THR A 30 7.20 12.90 3.03
C THR A 30 7.62 12.17 1.75
N THR A 31 7.37 10.87 1.69
CA THR A 31 7.74 10.01 0.56
C THR A 31 6.64 8.99 0.32
N THR A 32 6.10 8.93 -0.90
CA THR A 32 4.99 8.04 -1.25
C THR A 32 5.20 7.33 -2.57
N LEU A 33 4.70 6.10 -2.71
CA LEU A 33 4.36 5.52 -4.01
C LEU A 33 2.94 5.94 -4.36
N ALA A 34 2.65 6.09 -5.65
CA ALA A 34 1.29 6.18 -6.15
C ALA A 34 0.81 4.79 -6.56
N SER A 35 -0.35 4.36 -6.05
CA SER A 35 -0.92 3.05 -6.35
C SER A 35 -1.96 3.16 -7.47
N LEU A 36 -1.79 2.32 -8.51
CA LEU A 36 -2.80 2.10 -9.54
C LEU A 36 -3.60 0.85 -9.20
N VAL A 37 -4.92 0.95 -9.29
CA VAL A 37 -5.81 -0.21 -9.20
C VAL A 37 -5.91 -0.92 -10.54
N THR A 38 -6.52 -2.10 -10.54
CA THR A 38 -6.88 -2.85 -11.75
C THR A 38 -7.61 -1.97 -12.76
N ALA A 39 -7.13 -2.00 -14.01
CA ALA A 39 -7.69 -1.24 -15.13
C ALA A 39 -7.53 -2.03 -16.44
N ALA A 40 -8.22 -1.59 -17.49
CA ALA A 40 -8.03 -2.10 -18.84
C ALA A 40 -6.57 -1.88 -19.31
N PRO A 41 -6.00 -2.73 -20.19
CA PRO A 41 -4.58 -2.65 -20.57
C PRO A 41 -4.15 -1.25 -21.03
N ALA A 42 -4.92 -0.60 -21.87
CA ALA A 42 -4.59 0.75 -22.38
C ALA A 42 -4.62 1.82 -21.27
N GLU A 43 -5.57 1.74 -20.34
CA GLU A 43 -5.71 2.65 -19.21
C GLU A 43 -4.57 2.43 -18.21
N LEU A 44 -4.23 1.17 -17.92
CA LEU A 44 -3.09 0.83 -17.06
C LEU A 44 -1.80 1.42 -17.60
N LEU A 45 -1.51 1.23 -18.89
CA LEU A 45 -0.32 1.79 -19.54
C LEU A 45 -0.31 3.33 -19.53
N ALA A 46 -1.47 3.97 -19.72
CA ALA A 46 -1.58 5.43 -19.64
C ALA A 46 -1.29 5.94 -18.22
N GLY A 47 -1.88 5.30 -17.20
CA GLY A 47 -1.62 5.61 -15.79
C GLY A 47 -0.15 5.41 -15.40
N VAL A 48 0.47 4.30 -15.83
CA VAL A 48 1.88 4.03 -15.60
C VAL A 48 2.77 5.13 -16.20
N ARG A 49 2.50 5.58 -17.44
CA ARG A 49 3.26 6.66 -18.08
C ARG A 49 3.16 7.98 -17.33
N ALA A 50 1.95 8.37 -16.92
CA ALA A 50 1.71 9.59 -16.15
C ALA A 50 2.45 9.57 -14.81
N LEU A 51 2.35 8.46 -14.07
CA LEU A 51 3.05 8.30 -12.79
C LEU A 51 4.57 8.17 -12.97
N ALA A 52 5.05 7.62 -14.08
CA ALA A 52 6.47 7.57 -14.39
C ALA A 52 7.04 8.97 -14.63
N GLU A 53 6.29 9.88 -15.25
CA GLU A 53 6.65 11.29 -15.41
C GLU A 53 6.69 11.97 -14.04
N ALA A 54 5.63 11.86 -13.24
CA ALA A 54 5.58 12.41 -11.89
C ALA A 54 6.69 11.87 -10.96
N THR A 55 7.15 10.63 -11.17
CA THR A 55 8.28 10.06 -10.45
C THR A 55 9.59 10.72 -10.88
N ARG A 56 9.82 10.93 -12.18
CA ARG A 56 11.02 11.63 -12.69
C ARG A 56 11.07 13.09 -12.23
N ASP A 57 9.92 13.73 -12.14
CA ASP A 57 9.78 15.11 -11.60
C ASP A 57 9.93 15.18 -10.07
N GLY A 58 9.99 14.01 -9.41
CA GLY A 58 10.19 13.91 -7.97
C GLY A 58 8.94 14.26 -7.14
N ILE A 59 7.75 14.25 -7.73
CA ILE A 59 6.49 14.45 -7.04
C ILE A 59 6.18 13.24 -6.13
N ILE A 60 6.42 12.03 -6.65
CA ILE A 60 6.29 10.75 -5.96
C ILE A 60 7.60 9.96 -6.03
N ALA A 61 7.75 8.91 -5.23
CA ALA A 61 8.97 8.08 -5.19
C ALA A 61 8.93 6.88 -6.14
N GLY A 62 7.80 6.62 -6.76
CA GLY A 62 7.60 5.53 -7.69
C GLY A 62 6.15 5.06 -7.74
N ILE A 63 5.95 3.96 -8.45
CA ILE A 63 4.63 3.38 -8.75
C ILE A 63 4.46 2.07 -8.00
N HIS A 64 3.28 1.87 -7.41
CA HIS A 64 2.78 0.59 -6.98
C HIS A 64 1.65 0.15 -7.93
N LEU A 65 1.74 -1.07 -8.43
CA LEU A 65 0.67 -1.69 -9.22
C LEU A 65 -0.12 -2.64 -8.32
N GLU A 66 -1.36 -2.34 -8.01
CA GLU A 66 -2.26 -3.24 -7.33
C GLU A 66 -3.16 -3.95 -8.34
N GLY A 67 -2.68 -5.08 -8.80
CA GLY A 67 -3.26 -5.79 -9.95
C GLY A 67 -2.78 -5.28 -11.30
N PRO A 68 -3.40 -5.76 -12.38
CA PRO A 68 -4.68 -6.48 -12.51
C PRO A 68 -4.62 -8.00 -12.26
N TRP A 69 -3.51 -8.52 -11.89
CA TRP A 69 -3.22 -9.96 -11.77
C TRP A 69 -3.63 -10.49 -10.38
N LEU A 70 -4.90 -10.24 -10.00
CA LEU A 70 -5.49 -10.54 -8.71
C LEU A 70 -6.53 -11.65 -8.79
N SER A 71 -6.86 -12.26 -7.67
CA SER A 71 -7.90 -13.28 -7.57
C SER A 71 -9.30 -12.69 -7.74
N ALA A 72 -10.08 -13.24 -8.65
CA ALA A 72 -11.48 -12.84 -8.80
C ALA A 72 -12.32 -13.14 -7.54
N ALA A 73 -11.97 -14.19 -6.78
CA ALA A 73 -12.62 -14.52 -5.52
C ALA A 73 -12.31 -13.51 -4.40
N ARG A 74 -11.23 -12.73 -4.56
CA ARG A 74 -10.73 -11.75 -3.58
C ARG A 74 -10.54 -10.37 -4.20
N CYS A 75 -11.38 -10.01 -5.18
CA CYS A 75 -11.24 -8.75 -5.92
C CYS A 75 -11.40 -7.51 -5.03
N GLY A 76 -12.08 -7.59 -3.88
CA GLY A 76 -12.31 -6.41 -3.05
C GLY A 76 -13.06 -5.32 -3.82
N ALA A 77 -12.49 -4.12 -3.89
CA ALA A 77 -13.03 -2.98 -4.63
C ALA A 77 -12.46 -2.83 -6.05
N HIS A 78 -11.73 -3.82 -6.57
CA HIS A 78 -11.30 -3.82 -7.97
C HIS A 78 -12.46 -4.22 -8.89
N ASP A 79 -12.45 -3.69 -10.13
CA ASP A 79 -13.39 -4.11 -11.16
C ASP A 79 -13.11 -5.57 -11.58
N PRO A 80 -13.99 -6.52 -11.27
CA PRO A 80 -13.74 -7.93 -11.56
C PRO A 80 -13.67 -8.25 -13.05
N THR A 81 -14.20 -7.38 -13.91
CA THR A 81 -14.18 -7.57 -15.37
C THR A 81 -12.80 -7.29 -15.98
N GLN A 82 -11.94 -6.60 -15.26
CA GLN A 82 -10.59 -6.23 -15.68
C GLN A 82 -9.49 -7.13 -15.07
N LEU A 83 -9.86 -8.03 -14.17
CA LEU A 83 -8.93 -9.02 -13.62
C LEU A 83 -8.54 -10.05 -14.65
N ARG A 84 -7.28 -10.39 -14.72
CA ARG A 84 -6.73 -11.31 -15.72
C ARG A 84 -5.48 -12.02 -15.23
N ASP A 85 -5.11 -13.11 -15.91
CA ASP A 85 -3.85 -13.79 -15.66
C ASP A 85 -2.68 -12.94 -16.17
N PRO A 86 -1.51 -13.01 -15.52
CA PRO A 86 -0.34 -12.25 -15.93
C PRO A 86 0.27 -12.86 -17.20
N GLU A 87 0.12 -12.14 -18.32
CA GLU A 87 0.74 -12.50 -19.59
C GLU A 87 2.12 -11.83 -19.72
N PRO A 88 3.17 -12.56 -20.12
CA PRO A 88 4.52 -12.02 -20.25
C PRO A 88 4.61 -10.73 -21.07
N ALA A 89 3.92 -10.67 -22.19
CA ALA A 89 3.93 -9.50 -23.08
C ALA A 89 3.33 -8.25 -22.39
N GLU A 90 2.25 -8.42 -21.65
CA GLU A 90 1.65 -7.30 -20.91
C GLU A 90 2.59 -6.79 -19.82
N ILE A 91 3.27 -7.69 -19.10
CA ILE A 91 4.24 -7.31 -18.07
C ILE A 91 5.39 -6.53 -18.71
N ASP A 92 5.92 -7.00 -19.84
CA ASP A 92 7.01 -6.35 -20.55
C ASP A 92 6.60 -4.94 -21.02
N ASP A 93 5.36 -4.76 -21.55
CA ASP A 93 4.80 -3.46 -21.93
C ASP A 93 4.66 -2.51 -20.74
N VAL A 94 4.19 -3.01 -19.60
CA VAL A 94 4.03 -2.23 -18.35
C VAL A 94 5.39 -1.80 -17.80
N LEU A 95 6.37 -2.71 -17.76
CA LEU A 95 7.74 -2.42 -17.33
C LEU A 95 8.41 -1.39 -18.24
N ALA A 96 8.23 -1.53 -19.56
CA ALA A 96 8.74 -0.57 -20.54
C ALA A 96 8.09 0.83 -20.37
N ALA A 97 6.77 0.89 -20.18
CA ALA A 97 6.06 2.14 -19.93
C ALA A 97 6.53 2.83 -18.64
N GLY A 98 6.80 2.05 -17.59
CA GLY A 98 7.32 2.55 -16.32
C GLY A 98 8.76 3.05 -16.38
N GLY A 99 9.59 2.51 -17.28
CA GLY A 99 10.98 2.96 -17.44
C GLY A 99 11.79 2.93 -16.14
N GLY A 100 11.60 1.90 -15.30
CA GLY A 100 12.30 1.71 -14.01
C GLY A 100 11.69 2.49 -12.83
N THR A 101 10.51 3.09 -12.99
CA THR A 101 9.81 3.80 -11.89
C THR A 101 8.83 2.93 -11.12
N ILE A 102 8.48 1.75 -11.60
CA ILE A 102 7.66 0.79 -10.87
C ILE A 102 8.52 0.21 -9.75
N ARG A 103 8.06 0.38 -8.51
CA ARG A 103 8.77 -0.06 -7.30
C ARG A 103 8.15 -1.27 -6.66
N MET A 104 6.85 -1.46 -6.79
CA MET A 104 6.14 -2.58 -6.18
C MET A 104 5.00 -3.03 -7.08
N VAL A 105 4.72 -4.33 -7.05
CA VAL A 105 3.54 -4.94 -7.66
C VAL A 105 2.87 -5.87 -6.65
N THR A 106 1.55 -5.78 -6.54
CA THR A 106 0.72 -6.74 -5.82
C THR A 106 0.07 -7.69 -6.82
N LEU A 107 0.21 -8.99 -6.59
CA LEU A 107 -0.40 -10.03 -7.40
C LEU A 107 -0.86 -11.23 -6.54
N ALA A 108 -1.76 -12.04 -7.10
CA ALA A 108 -2.26 -13.27 -6.52
C ALA A 108 -1.44 -14.47 -7.04
N PRO A 109 -0.68 -15.17 -6.17
CA PRO A 109 0.26 -16.19 -6.61
C PRO A 109 -0.39 -17.47 -7.16
N GLU A 110 -1.67 -17.69 -6.89
CA GLU A 110 -2.44 -18.83 -7.42
C GLU A 110 -2.87 -18.65 -8.87
N ARG A 111 -2.74 -17.44 -9.45
CA ARG A 111 -3.11 -17.19 -10.85
C ARG A 111 -2.17 -17.89 -11.80
N THR A 112 -2.70 -18.35 -12.94
CA THR A 112 -1.89 -18.98 -13.99
C THR A 112 -0.85 -17.99 -14.50
N GLY A 113 0.42 -18.41 -14.57
CA GLY A 113 1.53 -17.55 -15.00
C GLY A 113 2.17 -16.72 -13.91
N SER A 114 1.62 -16.71 -12.67
CA SER A 114 2.14 -15.85 -11.58
C SER A 114 3.59 -16.16 -11.20
N SER A 115 4.04 -17.41 -11.27
CA SER A 115 5.46 -17.73 -10.97
C SER A 115 6.42 -17.07 -11.96
N GLU A 116 6.08 -17.06 -13.25
CA GLU A 116 6.86 -16.35 -14.28
C GLU A 116 6.77 -14.83 -14.11
N ALA A 117 5.57 -14.31 -13.79
CA ALA A 117 5.36 -12.91 -13.52
C ALA A 117 6.20 -12.41 -12.34
N ILE A 118 6.23 -13.17 -11.22
CA ILE A 118 7.07 -12.86 -10.06
C ILE A 118 8.52 -12.71 -10.50
N GLN A 119 9.05 -13.67 -11.26
CA GLN A 119 10.45 -13.64 -11.71
C GLN A 119 10.72 -12.42 -12.61
N ARG A 120 9.84 -12.11 -13.56
CA ARG A 120 10.00 -10.95 -14.46
C ARG A 120 10.03 -9.62 -13.69
N PHE A 121 9.16 -9.44 -12.70
CA PHE A 121 9.17 -8.25 -11.86
C PHE A 121 10.43 -8.16 -11.00
N LEU A 122 10.89 -9.27 -10.43
CA LEU A 122 12.12 -9.32 -9.64
C LEU A 122 13.35 -8.99 -10.49
N ASP A 123 13.44 -9.54 -11.72
CA ASP A 123 14.53 -9.26 -12.66
C ASP A 123 14.57 -7.77 -13.07
N ALA A 124 13.41 -7.10 -13.10
CA ALA A 124 13.29 -5.66 -13.29
C ALA A 124 13.55 -4.83 -12.02
N GLY A 125 13.90 -5.47 -10.89
CA GLY A 125 14.16 -4.80 -9.61
C GLY A 125 12.91 -4.35 -8.86
N VAL A 126 11.72 -4.80 -9.28
CA VAL A 126 10.43 -4.47 -8.66
C VAL A 126 10.20 -5.38 -7.44
N VAL A 127 9.74 -4.81 -6.34
CA VAL A 127 9.33 -5.56 -5.15
C VAL A 127 8.01 -6.27 -5.43
N VAL A 128 7.94 -7.57 -5.18
CA VAL A 128 6.72 -8.35 -5.36
C VAL A 128 6.01 -8.52 -4.02
N ALA A 129 4.73 -8.15 -4.01
CA ALA A 129 3.81 -8.30 -2.89
C ALA A 129 2.72 -9.33 -3.22
N VAL A 130 2.33 -10.12 -2.24
CA VAL A 130 1.21 -11.06 -2.30
C VAL A 130 -0.01 -10.40 -1.68
N GLY A 131 -1.10 -10.29 -2.42
CA GLY A 131 -2.35 -9.72 -1.96
C GLY A 131 -3.51 -9.98 -2.91
N HIS A 132 -4.74 -9.67 -2.49
CA HIS A 132 -5.95 -9.95 -3.25
C HIS A 132 -5.97 -11.41 -3.76
N THR A 133 -5.75 -12.34 -2.86
CA THR A 133 -5.41 -13.73 -3.17
C THR A 133 -6.30 -14.72 -2.44
N ASP A 134 -6.68 -15.79 -3.11
CA ASP A 134 -7.32 -16.98 -2.54
C ASP A 134 -6.33 -18.14 -2.38
N ALA A 135 -5.02 -17.82 -2.42
CA ALA A 135 -3.94 -18.80 -2.31
C ALA A 135 -4.01 -19.60 -1.02
N THR A 136 -3.58 -20.87 -1.09
CA THR A 136 -3.28 -21.65 0.09
C THR A 136 -2.01 -21.17 0.78
N TYR A 137 -1.75 -21.70 1.96
CA TYR A 137 -0.50 -21.48 2.67
C TYR A 137 0.71 -21.89 1.82
N GLU A 138 0.66 -23.07 1.18
CA GLU A 138 1.74 -23.62 0.37
C GLU A 138 1.98 -22.83 -0.92
N GLN A 139 0.92 -22.35 -1.57
CA GLN A 139 1.04 -21.48 -2.74
C GLN A 139 1.69 -20.15 -2.38
N THR A 140 1.35 -19.61 -1.21
CA THR A 140 1.99 -18.39 -0.69
C THR A 140 3.47 -18.64 -0.37
N GLN A 141 3.80 -19.73 0.33
CA GLN A 141 5.19 -20.10 0.58
C GLN A 141 6.00 -20.26 -0.72
N HIS A 142 5.38 -20.81 -1.77
CA HIS A 142 6.04 -20.90 -3.08
C HIS A 142 6.37 -19.52 -3.64
N ALA A 143 5.45 -18.56 -3.57
CA ALA A 143 5.71 -17.18 -4.01
C ALA A 143 6.83 -16.51 -3.20
N LEU A 144 6.88 -16.76 -1.89
CA LEU A 144 7.97 -16.28 -1.03
C LEU A 144 9.31 -16.90 -1.40
N ALA A 145 9.32 -18.21 -1.68
CA ALA A 145 10.52 -18.91 -2.15
C ALA A 145 11.02 -18.40 -3.52
N LEU A 146 10.14 -17.87 -4.37
CA LEU A 146 10.50 -17.20 -5.63
C LEU A 146 11.06 -15.79 -5.41
N GLY A 147 10.84 -15.17 -4.24
CA GLY A 147 11.38 -13.86 -3.88
C GLY A 147 10.35 -12.77 -3.62
N ALA A 148 9.06 -13.07 -3.51
CA ALA A 148 8.08 -12.12 -2.97
C ALA A 148 8.43 -11.80 -1.51
N THR A 149 8.40 -10.51 -1.14
CA THR A 149 8.88 -10.05 0.18
C THR A 149 7.90 -9.14 0.91
N VAL A 150 6.71 -8.91 0.34
CA VAL A 150 5.68 -8.05 0.95
C VAL A 150 4.34 -8.79 0.96
N GLY A 151 3.59 -8.63 2.05
CA GLY A 151 2.18 -9.02 2.14
C GLY A 151 1.30 -7.77 2.11
N THR A 152 0.49 -7.61 1.07
CA THR A 152 -0.37 -6.44 0.88
C THR A 152 -1.53 -6.46 1.87
N HIS A 153 -1.77 -5.34 2.57
CA HIS A 153 -2.85 -5.10 3.55
C HIS A 153 -3.36 -6.36 4.26
N LEU A 154 -2.48 -6.99 5.02
CA LEU A 154 -2.66 -8.30 5.68
C LEU A 154 -4.09 -8.51 6.20
N TYR A 155 -4.68 -9.67 5.94
CA TYR A 155 -6.06 -10.12 6.19
C TYR A 155 -7.11 -9.58 5.22
N ASN A 156 -6.91 -8.40 4.61
CA ASN A 156 -7.89 -7.84 3.69
C ASN A 156 -7.77 -8.52 2.32
N ALA A 157 -8.92 -8.83 1.71
CA ALA A 157 -8.99 -9.58 0.45
C ALA A 157 -8.14 -10.89 0.45
N MET A 158 -8.18 -11.61 1.58
CA MET A 158 -7.54 -12.91 1.80
C MET A 158 -8.53 -13.88 2.46
N PRO A 159 -8.35 -15.22 2.34
CA PRO A 159 -9.03 -16.18 3.19
C PRO A 159 -8.74 -15.90 4.68
N PRO A 160 -9.71 -16.09 5.58
CA PRO A 160 -9.47 -15.96 7.00
C PRO A 160 -8.49 -17.05 7.48
N LEU A 161 -7.67 -16.73 8.50
CA LEU A 161 -6.81 -17.71 9.14
C LEU A 161 -7.67 -18.80 9.76
N HIS A 162 -7.46 -20.05 9.33
CA HIS A 162 -8.16 -21.22 9.83
C HIS A 162 -7.15 -22.28 10.27
N HIS A 163 -7.42 -22.99 11.38
CA HIS A 163 -6.47 -23.90 12.03
C HIS A 163 -6.08 -25.16 11.22
N ARG A 164 -6.79 -25.46 10.15
CA ARG A 164 -6.48 -26.56 9.22
C ARG A 164 -6.12 -26.08 7.82
N GLU A 165 -6.48 -24.83 7.49
CA GLU A 165 -6.23 -24.16 6.21
C GLU A 165 -5.74 -22.74 6.53
N PRO A 166 -4.47 -22.59 6.95
CA PRO A 166 -4.00 -21.33 7.53
C PRO A 166 -3.96 -20.16 6.55
N GLY A 167 -3.92 -20.46 5.25
CA GLY A 167 -3.99 -19.45 4.19
C GLY A 167 -2.78 -18.53 4.08
N PRO A 168 -2.88 -17.51 3.21
CA PRO A 168 -1.76 -16.62 2.90
C PRO A 168 -1.34 -15.77 4.10
N ALA A 169 -2.29 -15.33 4.93
CA ALA A 169 -1.99 -14.42 6.02
C ALA A 169 -0.99 -15.00 7.03
N LEU A 170 -1.09 -16.30 7.35
CA LEU A 170 -0.13 -16.95 8.25
C LEU A 170 1.24 -17.11 7.57
N ALA A 171 1.29 -17.57 6.31
CA ALA A 171 2.54 -17.75 5.58
C ALA A 171 3.34 -16.43 5.50
N LEU A 172 2.66 -15.31 5.22
CA LEU A 172 3.26 -13.98 5.19
C LEU A 172 3.75 -13.52 6.57
N LEU A 173 2.98 -13.81 7.62
CA LEU A 173 3.28 -13.34 8.97
C LEU A 173 4.45 -14.08 9.60
N GLU A 174 4.60 -15.38 9.34
CA GLU A 174 5.65 -16.19 9.97
C GLU A 174 7.00 -16.09 9.25
N ASP A 175 7.05 -15.76 7.95
CA ASP A 175 8.30 -15.65 7.21
C ASP A 175 9.11 -14.41 7.67
N PRO A 176 10.33 -14.57 8.20
CA PRO A 176 11.13 -13.46 8.72
C PRO A 176 11.63 -12.49 7.65
N GLY A 177 11.62 -12.89 6.37
CA GLY A 177 12.00 -12.05 5.22
C GLY A 177 10.88 -11.14 4.72
N VAL A 178 9.64 -11.36 5.18
CA VAL A 178 8.45 -10.66 4.70
C VAL A 178 8.13 -9.44 5.55
N VAL A 179 7.84 -8.32 4.89
CA VAL A 179 7.19 -7.16 5.48
C VAL A 179 5.69 -7.22 5.18
N VAL A 180 4.85 -7.15 6.19
CA VAL A 180 3.40 -7.11 6.03
C VAL A 180 2.89 -5.68 6.08
N GLU A 181 2.09 -5.28 5.10
CA GLU A 181 1.35 -4.01 5.15
C GLU A 181 0.14 -4.16 6.08
N LEU A 182 -0.17 -3.10 6.84
CA LEU A 182 -1.26 -3.12 7.81
C LEU A 182 -2.01 -1.79 7.80
N ILE A 183 -3.33 -1.84 7.58
CA ILE A 183 -4.22 -0.68 7.66
C ILE A 183 -4.75 -0.58 9.10
N ALA A 184 -4.14 0.30 9.90
CA ALA A 184 -4.45 0.46 11.32
C ALA A 184 -5.49 1.56 11.59
N ASP A 185 -6.54 1.64 10.75
CA ASP A 185 -7.59 2.66 10.82
C ASP A 185 -8.72 2.33 11.81
N GLY A 186 -8.76 1.10 12.34
CA GLY A 186 -9.79 0.59 13.23
C GLY A 186 -11.06 0.11 12.50
N VAL A 187 -11.06 0.16 11.16
CA VAL A 187 -12.14 -0.30 10.28
C VAL A 187 -11.76 -1.59 9.57
N HIS A 188 -10.61 -1.60 8.88
CA HIS A 188 -10.10 -2.75 8.12
C HIS A 188 -9.65 -3.89 9.04
N VAL A 189 -8.96 -3.54 10.12
CA VAL A 189 -8.42 -4.51 11.08
C VAL A 189 -8.77 -4.06 12.50
N HIS A 190 -9.36 -4.98 13.27
CA HIS A 190 -9.68 -4.70 14.68
C HIS A 190 -8.41 -4.36 15.47
N PRO A 191 -8.40 -3.34 16.36
CA PRO A 191 -7.21 -2.89 17.08
C PRO A 191 -6.47 -4.03 17.83
N ALA A 192 -7.19 -4.98 18.41
CA ALA A 192 -6.57 -6.14 19.07
C ALA A 192 -5.80 -7.05 18.08
N VAL A 193 -6.26 -7.16 16.82
CA VAL A 193 -5.57 -7.92 15.77
C VAL A 193 -4.35 -7.14 15.30
N VAL A 194 -4.46 -5.82 15.11
CA VAL A 194 -3.30 -4.95 14.82
C VAL A 194 -2.21 -5.14 15.88
N ALA A 195 -2.57 -5.07 17.16
CA ALA A 195 -1.61 -5.29 18.27
C ALA A 195 -1.02 -6.70 18.27
N ALA A 196 -1.79 -7.73 17.87
CA ALA A 196 -1.30 -9.11 17.78
C ALA A 196 -0.28 -9.26 16.63
N VAL A 197 -0.55 -8.65 15.46
CA VAL A 197 0.38 -8.64 14.32
C VAL A 197 1.69 -7.94 14.69
N ILE A 198 1.62 -6.76 15.32
CA ILE A 198 2.82 -6.02 15.75
C ILE A 198 3.66 -6.85 16.73
N ARG A 199 3.03 -7.58 17.65
CA ARG A 199 3.76 -8.47 18.58
C ARG A 199 4.39 -9.67 17.87
N ALA A 200 3.70 -10.25 16.90
CA ALA A 200 4.16 -11.44 16.18
C ALA A 200 5.29 -11.12 15.19
N ALA A 201 5.14 -10.07 14.39
CA ALA A 201 6.10 -9.70 13.37
C ALA A 201 7.21 -8.76 13.88
N GLY A 202 6.91 -7.99 14.93
CA GLY A 202 7.73 -6.85 15.35
C GLY A 202 7.60 -5.63 14.41
N PRO A 203 7.83 -4.41 14.90
CA PRO A 203 7.68 -3.19 14.12
C PRO A 203 8.61 -3.14 12.90
N GLY A 204 9.72 -3.90 12.93
CA GLY A 204 10.64 -4.03 11.80
C GLY A 204 10.07 -4.80 10.61
N ARG A 205 8.97 -5.54 10.75
CA ARG A 205 8.32 -6.28 9.67
C ARG A 205 6.87 -5.87 9.42
N VAL A 206 6.42 -4.78 10.03
CA VAL A 206 5.09 -4.20 9.77
C VAL A 206 5.27 -2.84 9.12
N ALA A 207 4.72 -2.63 7.94
CA ALA A 207 4.59 -1.33 7.31
C ALA A 207 3.15 -0.82 7.50
N ALA A 208 2.98 0.27 8.22
CA ALA A 208 1.69 0.93 8.31
C ALA A 208 1.39 1.65 6.99
N ILE A 209 0.26 1.33 6.40
CA ILE A 209 -0.22 1.93 5.15
C ILE A 209 -1.62 2.50 5.33
N THR A 210 -1.95 3.50 4.54
CA THR A 210 -3.31 4.05 4.54
C THR A 210 -4.25 3.28 3.62
N ASP A 211 -3.77 2.83 2.49
CA ASP A 211 -4.63 2.36 1.40
C ASP A 211 -5.76 3.39 1.12
N ALA A 212 -5.38 4.68 1.22
CA ALA A 212 -6.31 5.79 1.13
C ALA A 212 -6.80 5.98 -0.31
N ILE A 213 -8.09 6.28 -0.44
CA ILE A 213 -8.72 6.68 -1.70
C ILE A 213 -8.98 8.20 -1.72
N ALA A 214 -9.52 8.73 -2.80
CA ALA A 214 -9.85 10.16 -2.93
C ALA A 214 -10.64 10.71 -1.74
N ALA A 215 -11.45 9.90 -1.07
CA ALA A 215 -12.24 10.28 0.09
C ALA A 215 -11.45 10.52 1.38
N ALA A 216 -10.14 10.22 1.41
CA ALA A 216 -9.35 10.41 2.62
C ALA A 216 -9.28 11.90 3.00
N GLY A 217 -9.59 12.20 4.28
CA GLY A 217 -9.65 13.57 4.78
C GLY A 217 -10.87 14.38 4.32
N CYS A 218 -11.82 13.78 3.61
CA CYS A 218 -13.02 14.41 3.10
C CYS A 218 -14.28 14.05 3.91
N ALA A 219 -15.38 14.76 3.65
CA ALA A 219 -16.69 14.47 4.23
C ALA A 219 -17.29 13.17 3.66
N ASP A 220 -18.29 12.63 4.37
CA ASP A 220 -19.13 11.55 3.84
C ASP A 220 -19.77 11.98 2.50
N GLY A 221 -19.92 11.04 1.57
CA GLY A 221 -20.45 11.34 0.25
C GLY A 221 -20.14 10.25 -0.79
N ALA A 222 -20.39 10.60 -2.06
CA ALA A 222 -20.13 9.73 -3.20
C ALA A 222 -18.75 10.03 -3.81
N TYR A 223 -17.97 8.98 -4.04
CA TYR A 223 -16.62 9.01 -4.60
C TYR A 223 -16.47 7.95 -5.69
N GLN A 224 -15.27 7.83 -6.24
CA GLN A 224 -14.90 6.78 -7.18
C GLN A 224 -13.51 6.22 -6.87
N LEU A 225 -13.31 4.93 -7.17
CA LEU A 225 -12.02 4.28 -7.22
C LEU A 225 -11.88 3.61 -8.59
N GLY A 226 -11.14 4.24 -9.49
CA GLY A 226 -11.18 3.86 -10.90
C GLY A 226 -12.59 3.97 -11.46
N THR A 227 -13.12 2.88 -12.02
CA THR A 227 -14.49 2.77 -12.55
C THR A 227 -15.52 2.42 -11.47
N VAL A 228 -15.09 2.09 -10.24
CA VAL A 228 -15.97 1.56 -9.18
C VAL A 228 -16.57 2.70 -8.36
N PRO A 229 -17.91 2.84 -8.29
CA PRO A 229 -18.56 3.85 -7.46
C PRO A 229 -18.48 3.48 -5.97
N ILE A 230 -18.11 4.47 -5.15
CA ILE A 230 -17.91 4.35 -3.71
C ILE A 230 -18.84 5.27 -2.96
N ASP A 231 -19.45 4.79 -1.88
CA ASP A 231 -20.17 5.59 -0.92
C ASP A 231 -19.42 5.61 0.42
N VAL A 232 -19.21 6.80 0.97
CA VAL A 232 -18.64 7.00 2.30
C VAL A 232 -19.75 7.36 3.27
N VAL A 233 -19.89 6.55 4.30
CA VAL A 233 -20.89 6.77 5.37
C VAL A 233 -20.20 6.55 6.72
N SER A 234 -20.30 7.53 7.60
CA SER A 234 -19.65 7.53 8.92
C SER A 234 -18.13 7.29 8.82
N GLY A 235 -17.51 7.89 7.81
CA GLY A 235 -16.07 7.76 7.55
C GLY A 235 -15.62 6.40 7.01
N VAL A 236 -16.53 5.52 6.62
CA VAL A 236 -16.21 4.20 6.05
C VAL A 236 -16.59 4.16 4.58
N ALA A 237 -15.60 3.94 3.72
CA ALA A 237 -15.78 3.80 2.28
C ALA A 237 -16.21 2.37 1.92
N ARG A 238 -17.24 2.25 1.09
CA ARG A 238 -17.74 0.96 0.59
C ARG A 238 -18.08 1.04 -0.89
N VAL A 239 -17.90 -0.08 -1.58
CA VAL A 239 -18.43 -0.22 -2.94
C VAL A 239 -19.94 -0.04 -2.88
N ARG A 240 -20.47 0.88 -3.69
CA ARG A 240 -21.89 1.27 -3.68
C ARG A 240 -22.81 0.07 -3.77
N GLY A 241 -23.77 0.02 -2.84
CA GLY A 241 -24.76 -1.05 -2.77
C GLY A 241 -24.27 -2.39 -2.20
N THR A 242 -23.03 -2.44 -1.67
CA THR A 242 -22.45 -3.65 -1.08
C THR A 242 -21.92 -3.41 0.35
N SER A 243 -21.47 -4.47 1.02
CA SER A 243 -20.75 -4.38 2.31
C SER A 243 -19.22 -4.31 2.15
N THR A 244 -18.71 -4.40 0.92
CA THR A 244 -17.27 -4.44 0.63
C THR A 244 -16.64 -3.09 0.96
N ILE A 245 -15.65 -3.09 1.86
CA ILE A 245 -14.83 -1.90 2.15
C ILE A 245 -13.95 -1.61 0.94
N ALA A 246 -13.77 -0.33 0.60
CA ALA A 246 -13.08 0.12 -0.60
C ALA A 246 -11.98 1.12 -0.24
N GLY A 247 -10.82 0.60 0.11
CA GLY A 247 -9.73 1.40 0.64
C GLY A 247 -10.11 2.19 1.88
N SER A 248 -9.28 3.12 2.33
CA SER A 248 -9.54 3.87 3.55
C SER A 248 -9.82 5.35 3.30
N THR A 249 -10.44 5.99 4.30
CA THR A 249 -10.57 7.44 4.42
C THR A 249 -9.54 8.02 5.40
N ALA A 250 -8.58 7.20 5.84
CA ALA A 250 -7.62 7.56 6.86
C ALA A 250 -6.39 8.27 6.28
N THR A 251 -5.86 9.20 7.06
CA THR A 251 -4.58 9.86 6.81
C THR A 251 -3.47 9.21 7.63
N MET A 252 -2.20 9.36 7.22
CA MET A 252 -1.09 8.68 7.89
C MET A 252 -0.90 9.15 9.34
N ASP A 253 -1.08 10.42 9.65
CA ASP A 253 -1.05 10.95 11.00
C ASP A 253 -2.11 10.32 11.91
N ARG A 254 -3.31 10.04 11.37
CA ARG A 254 -4.36 9.32 12.11
C ARG A 254 -3.93 7.88 12.41
N LEU A 255 -3.39 7.17 11.42
CA LEU A 255 -2.88 5.80 11.63
C LEU A 255 -1.75 5.78 12.66
N PHE A 256 -0.84 6.75 12.57
CA PHE A 256 0.26 6.90 13.51
C PHE A 256 -0.25 7.02 14.96
N ARG A 257 -1.22 7.93 15.20
CA ARG A 257 -1.86 8.09 16.53
C ARG A 257 -2.56 6.80 16.99
N ASN A 258 -3.28 6.12 16.08
CA ASN A 258 -3.93 4.86 16.41
C ASN A 258 -2.91 3.81 16.89
N ILE A 259 -1.79 3.66 16.18
CA ILE A 259 -0.74 2.70 16.51
C ILE A 259 -0.11 3.04 17.88
N VAL A 260 0.24 4.28 18.12
CA VAL A 260 0.79 4.72 19.41
C VAL A 260 -0.21 4.42 20.53
N GLY A 261 -1.50 4.63 20.31
CA GLY A 261 -2.58 4.37 21.28
C GLY A 261 -2.82 2.89 21.61
N LEU A 262 -2.25 1.94 20.86
CA LEU A 262 -2.41 0.51 21.12
C LEU A 262 -1.54 0.00 22.28
N GLY A 263 -0.46 0.67 22.59
CA GLY A 263 0.48 0.22 23.62
C GLY A 263 0.23 0.87 24.97
N THR A 264 0.80 0.27 26.01
CA THR A 264 0.75 0.77 27.39
C THR A 264 1.97 1.61 27.77
N ASP A 265 3.07 1.46 27.03
CA ASP A 265 4.29 2.27 27.15
C ASP A 265 4.35 3.23 25.95
N PHE A 266 4.27 4.53 26.26
CA PHE A 266 4.21 5.57 25.23
C PHE A 266 5.48 5.62 24.39
N ASP A 267 6.65 5.58 25.01
CA ASP A 267 7.94 5.74 24.30
C ASP A 267 8.21 4.53 23.38
N ALA A 268 7.93 3.33 23.86
CA ALA A 268 8.07 2.11 23.06
C ALA A 268 7.06 2.10 21.90
N SER A 269 5.82 2.53 22.15
CA SER A 269 4.78 2.61 21.12
C SER A 269 5.10 3.68 20.06
N LEU A 270 5.61 4.82 20.48
CA LEU A 270 6.06 5.90 19.60
C LEU A 270 7.20 5.42 18.69
N ALA A 271 8.22 4.79 19.29
CA ALA A 271 9.35 4.24 18.52
C ALA A 271 8.89 3.18 17.50
N ALA A 272 7.98 2.29 17.89
CA ALA A 272 7.39 1.30 17.00
C ALA A 272 6.60 1.96 15.87
N ALA A 273 5.75 2.95 16.15
CA ALA A 273 4.98 3.67 15.15
C ALA A 273 5.91 4.39 14.15
N VAL A 274 6.96 5.06 14.63
CA VAL A 274 7.97 5.69 13.76
C VAL A 274 8.64 4.65 12.86
N GLN A 275 9.00 3.49 13.39
CA GLN A 275 9.61 2.43 12.60
C GLN A 275 8.66 1.91 11.52
N MET A 276 7.40 1.65 11.87
CA MET A 276 6.37 1.11 10.96
C MET A 276 5.94 2.09 9.88
N THR A 277 6.04 3.41 10.11
CA THR A 277 5.67 4.44 9.14
C THR A 277 6.84 5.01 8.35
N SER A 278 8.08 4.74 8.73
CA SER A 278 9.28 5.34 8.13
C SER A 278 10.31 4.30 7.67
N SER A 279 11.09 3.73 8.59
CA SER A 279 12.24 2.90 8.22
C SER A 279 11.84 1.53 7.69
N THR A 280 10.75 0.93 8.16
CA THR A 280 10.28 -0.37 7.65
C THR A 280 9.81 -0.26 6.19
N PRO A 281 8.89 0.65 5.80
CA PRO A 281 8.49 0.78 4.41
C PRO A 281 9.65 1.25 3.50
N ALA A 282 10.53 2.13 3.97
CA ALA A 282 11.70 2.55 3.18
C ALA A 282 12.62 1.36 2.85
N ARG A 283 12.90 0.49 3.84
CA ARG A 283 13.68 -0.72 3.63
C ARG A 283 12.98 -1.73 2.72
N ALA A 284 11.68 -1.96 2.90
CA ALA A 284 10.89 -2.87 2.07
C ALA A 284 10.96 -2.47 0.59
N LEU A 285 10.92 -1.17 0.31
CA LEU A 285 11.01 -0.60 -1.04
C LEU A 285 12.44 -0.33 -1.53
N ARG A 286 13.47 -0.68 -0.75
CA ARG A 286 14.89 -0.43 -1.06
C ARG A 286 15.18 1.05 -1.33
N LEU A 287 14.55 1.95 -0.58
CA LEU A 287 14.77 3.39 -0.66
C LEU A 287 15.89 3.79 0.31
N GLU A 288 17.09 3.95 -0.19
CA GLU A 288 18.32 4.09 0.63
C GLU A 288 18.44 5.42 1.34
N ARG A 289 17.80 6.50 0.83
CA ARG A 289 18.02 7.87 1.30
C ARG A 289 16.91 8.43 2.17
N VAL A 290 15.87 7.63 2.49
CA VAL A 290 14.70 8.03 3.27
C VAL A 290 14.48 7.09 4.45
N GLY A 291 13.51 7.40 5.31
CA GLY A 291 13.11 6.56 6.46
C GLY A 291 13.98 6.71 7.71
N SER A 292 14.96 7.62 7.71
CA SER A 292 15.76 7.93 8.91
C SER A 292 16.46 9.28 8.80
N LEU A 293 16.66 9.93 9.94
CA LEU A 293 17.41 11.20 10.05
C LEU A 293 18.91 10.89 10.21
N ARG A 294 19.64 10.85 9.10
CA ARG A 294 21.10 10.59 9.06
C ARG A 294 21.77 11.51 8.06
N ALA A 295 23.06 11.81 8.29
CA ALA A 295 23.89 12.46 7.30
C ALA A 295 23.90 11.67 5.98
N GLY A 296 23.70 12.35 4.86
CA GLY A 296 23.60 11.76 3.51
C GLY A 296 22.20 11.30 3.10
N HIS A 297 21.21 11.29 4.00
CA HIS A 297 19.82 11.08 3.66
C HIS A 297 19.13 12.38 3.24
N ASP A 298 18.00 12.26 2.55
CA ASP A 298 17.16 13.39 2.20
C ASP A 298 16.62 14.04 3.49
N ALA A 299 16.62 15.36 3.52
CA ALA A 299 16.14 16.11 4.68
C ALA A 299 14.59 16.10 4.72
N ASN A 300 14.05 14.94 5.03
CA ASN A 300 12.63 14.68 5.19
C ASN A 300 12.33 14.48 6.68
N LEU A 301 11.49 15.32 7.25
CA LEU A 301 11.10 15.19 8.66
C LEU A 301 9.68 15.71 8.89
N VAL A 302 9.06 15.20 9.94
CA VAL A 302 7.75 15.62 10.41
C VAL A 302 7.88 16.10 11.85
N VAL A 303 7.35 17.27 12.14
CA VAL A 303 7.27 17.81 13.50
C VAL A 303 5.88 17.50 14.06
N LEU A 304 5.86 16.85 15.21
CA LEU A 304 4.64 16.53 15.93
C LEU A 304 4.59 17.28 17.26
N GLU A 305 3.42 17.75 17.64
CA GLU A 305 3.16 18.20 19.01
C GLU A 305 3.03 17.01 19.97
N ARG A 306 2.87 17.31 21.26
CA ARG A 306 2.76 16.26 22.31
C ARG A 306 1.52 15.36 22.15
N ASP A 307 0.48 15.86 21.53
CA ASP A 307 -0.75 15.13 21.18
C ASP A 307 -0.65 14.41 19.82
N LEU A 308 0.57 14.40 19.23
CA LEU A 308 0.89 13.76 17.95
C LEU A 308 0.19 14.38 16.73
N GLN A 309 -0.21 15.65 16.82
CA GLN A 309 -0.66 16.40 15.64
C GLN A 309 0.55 16.87 14.84
N VAL A 310 0.43 16.78 13.51
CA VAL A 310 1.43 17.30 12.57
C VAL A 310 1.37 18.82 12.57
N THR A 311 2.50 19.49 12.84
CA THR A 311 2.60 20.95 12.83
C THR A 311 3.50 21.49 11.75
N ALA A 312 4.47 20.71 11.29
CA ALA A 312 5.30 21.07 10.16
C ALA A 312 5.85 19.83 9.47
N VAL A 313 6.05 19.93 8.18
CA VAL A 313 6.63 18.88 7.34
C VAL A 313 7.76 19.48 6.52
N MET A 314 8.91 18.81 6.49
CA MET A 314 10.01 19.16 5.62
C MET A 314 10.19 18.07 4.58
N VAL A 315 10.30 18.45 3.33
CA VAL A 315 10.57 17.55 2.20
C VAL A 315 11.79 18.05 1.45
N ARG A 316 12.87 17.26 1.42
CA ARG A 316 14.15 17.57 0.78
C ARG A 316 14.75 18.91 1.22
N GLY A 317 14.56 19.28 2.50
CA GLY A 317 15.06 20.52 3.06
C GLY A 317 14.09 21.70 2.98
N ASP A 318 12.99 21.59 2.27
CA ASP A 318 11.98 22.64 2.15
C ASP A 318 10.81 22.41 3.11
N TRP A 319 10.48 23.39 3.93
CA TRP A 319 9.30 23.41 4.79
C TRP A 319 8.01 23.54 3.98
N ARG A 320 6.99 22.81 4.39
CA ARG A 320 5.65 22.81 3.80
C ARG A 320 4.61 23.21 4.82
#